data_6cd59d8a653d3193acf6173a81f95d3d
#
_entry.id   6cd59d8a653d3193acf6173a81f95d3d
#
_cell.length_a   1.000
_cell.length_b   1.000
_cell.length_c   1.000
_cell.angle_alpha   90.00
_cell.angle_beta   90.00
_cell.angle_gamma   90.00
#
_symmetry.space_group_name_H-M   'P 1'
#
loop_
_entity.id
_entity.type
_entity.pdbx_description
1 polymer ?
#
loop_
_entity_poly.entity_id
_entity_poly.type
_entity_poly.pdbx_seq_one_letter_code
_entity_poly.pdbx_strand_id
1 'polypeptide(L)'
;ESGITTIQDRINDVQDLFGVNLRTKLDTGLEEHDFQEVIKVMANLVFLAIREKFYWNLAEELKMFNRAKVRLRLVEEYYTALLAGNVRRYDRINGTKMHEKIINTFAEARKALGSLGFLGAGAVAPRADEFRRIVNEIEQKLITVFPYFESGKEISYP
;
A
#
# COMPACT_ATOMS: atom_id res chain seq x y z
N GLU A 1 11.64 22.52 8.24
CA GLU A 1 11.91 21.63 9.41
C GLU A 1 10.73 20.74 9.74
N SER A 2 9.46 21.22 9.72
CA SER A 2 8.28 20.40 10.04
C SER A 2 8.07 19.18 9.10
N GLY A 3 8.41 19.29 7.81
CA GLY A 3 8.24 18.20 6.85
C GLY A 3 9.19 17.02 7.09
N ILE A 4 10.41 17.28 7.49
CA ILE A 4 11.41 16.24 7.79
C ILE A 4 11.02 15.46 9.04
N THR A 5 10.57 16.15 10.10
CA THR A 5 10.08 15.52 11.32
C THR A 5 8.93 14.57 11.02
N THR A 6 7.96 14.97 10.19
CA THR A 6 6.82 14.13 9.79
C THR A 6 7.26 12.87 9.03
N ILE A 7 8.26 12.96 8.14
CA ILE A 7 8.80 11.79 7.41
C ILE A 7 9.51 10.85 8.39
N GLN A 8 10.31 11.38 9.31
CA GLN A 8 10.99 10.58 10.33
C GLN A 8 10.01 9.84 11.24
N ASP A 9 8.93 10.51 11.67
CA ASP A 9 7.87 9.90 12.47
C ASP A 9 7.21 8.76 11.70
N ARG A 10 6.88 8.95 10.43
CA ARG A 10 6.31 7.89 9.58
C ARG A 10 7.25 6.72 9.36
N ILE A 11 8.55 6.97 9.22
CA ILE A 11 9.56 5.90 9.11
C ILE A 11 9.61 5.09 10.41
N ASN A 12 9.55 5.75 11.57
CA ASN A 12 9.52 5.07 12.87
C ASN A 12 8.25 4.21 13.02
N ASP A 13 7.07 4.76 12.69
CA ASP A 13 5.79 4.02 12.75
C ASP A 13 5.83 2.74 11.91
N VAL A 14 6.32 2.81 10.66
CA VAL A 14 6.43 1.62 9.79
C VAL A 14 7.52 0.66 10.25
N GLN A 15 8.62 1.15 10.82
CA GLN A 15 9.65 0.31 11.41
C GLN A 15 9.12 -0.47 12.60
N ASP A 16 8.36 0.16 13.48
CA ASP A 16 7.76 -0.49 14.64
C ASP A 16 6.74 -1.54 14.23
N LEU A 17 5.92 -1.24 13.22
CA LEU A 17 4.89 -2.15 12.75
C LEU A 17 5.45 -3.31 11.91
N PHE A 18 6.35 -3.03 10.97
CA PHE A 18 6.83 -4.00 9.97
C PHE A 18 8.26 -4.50 10.22
N GLY A 19 9.03 -3.88 11.10
CA GLY A 19 10.42 -4.21 11.35
C GLY A 19 11.36 -3.89 10.18
N VAL A 20 10.97 -2.96 9.30
CA VAL A 20 11.78 -2.51 8.15
C VAL A 20 12.56 -1.28 8.52
N ASN A 21 13.90 -1.36 8.51
CA ASN A 21 14.76 -0.22 8.81
C ASN A 21 15.02 0.62 7.53
N LEU A 22 14.15 1.58 7.26
CA LEU A 22 14.32 2.53 6.17
C LEU A 22 15.20 3.72 6.57
N ARG A 23 15.34 4.00 7.87
CA ARG A 23 16.06 5.17 8.35
C ARG A 23 17.53 5.16 7.96
N THR A 24 18.23 4.06 8.26
CA THR A 24 19.64 3.94 7.91
C THR A 24 19.90 4.12 6.42
N LYS A 25 19.03 3.55 5.58
CA LYS A 25 19.13 3.70 4.11
C LYS A 25 18.90 5.13 3.66
N LEU A 26 17.91 5.82 4.27
CA LEU A 26 17.64 7.22 3.97
C LEU A 26 18.81 8.10 4.35
N ASP A 27 19.33 7.96 5.58
CA ASP A 27 20.43 8.74 6.09
C ASP A 27 21.68 8.53 5.23
N THR A 28 22.04 7.28 4.91
CA THR A 28 23.16 6.95 4.01
C THR A 28 22.97 7.56 2.62
N GLY A 29 21.79 7.42 2.01
CA GLY A 29 21.52 7.99 0.69
C GLY A 29 21.65 9.53 0.66
N LEU A 30 21.26 10.19 1.75
CA LEU A 30 21.40 11.66 1.88
C LEU A 30 22.85 12.06 2.08
N GLU A 31 23.61 11.36 2.92
CA GLU A 31 25.04 11.64 3.18
C GLU A 31 25.91 11.43 1.94
N GLU A 32 25.64 10.36 1.20
CA GLU A 32 26.39 10.02 -0.02
C GLU A 32 25.86 10.75 -1.26
N HIS A 33 24.83 11.57 -1.12
CA HIS A 33 24.14 12.24 -2.24
C HIS A 33 23.61 11.27 -3.30
N ASP A 34 23.27 10.04 -2.89
CA ASP A 34 22.62 9.02 -3.74
C ASP A 34 21.11 9.25 -3.80
N PHE A 35 20.70 10.17 -4.66
CA PHE A 35 19.29 10.49 -4.85
C PHE A 35 18.47 9.31 -5.38
N GLN A 36 19.09 8.34 -6.06
CA GLN A 36 18.38 7.13 -6.51
C GLN A 36 18.00 6.24 -5.33
N GLU A 37 18.91 6.09 -4.37
CA GLU A 37 18.60 5.35 -3.14
C GLU A 37 17.54 6.06 -2.31
N VAL A 38 17.64 7.37 -2.15
CA VAL A 38 16.61 8.17 -1.48
C VAL A 38 15.23 7.98 -2.12
N ILE A 39 15.12 8.01 -3.45
CA ILE A 39 13.86 7.78 -4.17
C ILE A 39 13.32 6.36 -3.91
N LYS A 40 14.18 5.34 -3.91
CA LYS A 40 13.76 3.96 -3.61
C LYS A 40 13.24 3.83 -2.18
N VAL A 41 13.93 4.43 -1.20
CA VAL A 41 13.49 4.46 0.20
C VAL A 41 12.13 5.12 0.33
N MET A 42 11.92 6.27 -0.31
CA MET A 42 10.64 6.97 -0.29
C MET A 42 9.52 6.15 -0.95
N ALA A 43 9.80 5.48 -2.07
CA ALA A 43 8.83 4.58 -2.71
C ALA A 43 8.50 3.37 -1.82
N ASN A 44 9.49 2.81 -1.13
CA ASN A 44 9.26 1.73 -0.15
C ASN A 44 8.43 2.20 1.04
N LEU A 45 8.64 3.42 1.53
CA LEU A 45 7.81 4.00 2.59
C LEU A 45 6.34 4.12 2.15
N VAL A 46 6.08 4.53 0.92
CA VAL A 46 4.73 4.55 0.33
C VAL A 46 4.12 3.15 0.31
N PHE A 47 4.88 2.14 -0.12
CA PHE A 47 4.44 0.76 -0.12
C PHE A 47 4.07 0.26 1.29
N LEU A 48 4.87 0.56 2.30
CA LEU A 48 4.58 0.20 3.69
C LEU A 48 3.37 0.96 4.26
N ALA A 49 3.16 2.22 3.85
CA ALA A 49 1.95 2.96 4.18
C ALA A 49 0.69 2.34 3.56
N ILE A 50 0.78 1.78 2.36
CA ILE A 50 -0.28 1.00 1.72
C ILE A 50 -0.56 -0.27 2.55
N ARG A 51 0.48 -1.04 2.91
CA ARG A 51 0.36 -2.24 3.74
C ARG A 51 -0.27 -1.95 5.10
N GLU A 52 0.10 -0.86 5.75
CA GLU A 52 -0.48 -0.43 7.02
C GLU A 52 -2.01 -0.26 6.91
N LYS A 53 -2.51 0.36 5.84
CA LYS A 53 -3.94 0.55 5.63
C LYS A 53 -4.67 -0.78 5.41
N PHE A 54 -4.06 -1.70 4.67
CA PHE A 54 -4.59 -3.06 4.49
C PHE A 54 -4.60 -3.83 5.81
N TYR A 55 -3.50 -3.74 6.58
CA TYR A 55 -3.41 -4.37 7.90
C TYR A 55 -4.56 -3.95 8.81
N TRP A 56 -4.78 -2.65 8.98
CA TRP A 56 -5.85 -2.17 9.86
C TRP A 56 -7.24 -2.52 9.34
N ASN A 57 -7.45 -2.56 8.04
CA ASN A 57 -8.74 -3.02 7.48
C ASN A 57 -9.02 -4.48 7.84
N LEU A 58 -8.00 -5.34 7.79
CA LEU A 58 -8.14 -6.75 8.12
C LEU A 58 -8.16 -7.00 9.63
N ALA A 59 -7.38 -6.26 10.42
CA ALA A 59 -7.42 -6.34 11.87
C ALA A 59 -8.80 -5.97 12.46
N GLU A 60 -9.51 -5.05 11.81
CA GLU A 60 -10.89 -4.69 12.14
C GLU A 60 -11.92 -5.58 11.41
N GLU A 61 -11.51 -6.62 10.69
CA GLU A 61 -12.36 -7.54 9.90
C GLU A 61 -13.35 -6.79 8.98
N LEU A 62 -12.96 -5.62 8.47
CA LEU A 62 -13.80 -4.71 7.67
C LEU A 62 -15.10 -4.24 8.36
N LYS A 63 -15.29 -4.51 9.64
CA LYS A 63 -16.50 -4.16 10.39
C LYS A 63 -16.75 -2.66 10.49
N MET A 64 -15.65 -1.88 10.45
CA MET A 64 -15.70 -0.41 10.45
C MET A 64 -15.78 0.13 9.02
N PHE A 65 -16.90 -0.12 8.32
CA PHE A 65 -17.07 0.14 6.89
C PHE A 65 -16.54 1.51 6.43
N ASN A 66 -16.93 2.60 7.09
CA ASN A 66 -16.49 3.94 6.68
C ASN A 66 -14.97 4.10 6.79
N ARG A 67 -14.34 3.57 7.83
CA ARG A 67 -12.88 3.58 7.98
C ARG A 67 -12.21 2.73 6.90
N ALA A 68 -12.71 1.52 6.68
CA ALA A 68 -12.17 0.62 5.68
C ALA A 68 -12.23 1.24 4.29
N LYS A 69 -13.34 1.89 3.96
CA LYS A 69 -13.53 2.62 2.69
C LYS A 69 -12.55 3.79 2.55
N VAL A 70 -12.37 4.59 3.59
CA VAL A 70 -11.42 5.73 3.58
C VAL A 70 -9.99 5.23 3.42
N ARG A 71 -9.59 4.19 4.17
CA ARG A 71 -8.24 3.60 4.04
C ARG A 71 -7.98 3.06 2.64
N LEU A 72 -8.93 2.33 2.05
CA LEU A 72 -8.77 1.82 0.70
C LEU A 72 -8.67 2.95 -0.33
N ARG A 73 -9.45 4.00 -0.20
CA ARG A 73 -9.35 5.20 -1.04
C ARG A 73 -7.96 5.86 -0.94
N LEU A 74 -7.42 6.00 0.27
CA LEU A 74 -6.07 6.54 0.48
C LEU A 74 -5.01 5.66 -0.20
N VAL A 75 -5.14 4.34 -0.13
CA VAL A 75 -4.24 3.40 -0.84
C VAL A 75 -4.28 3.64 -2.35
N GLU A 76 -5.48 3.78 -2.92
CA GLU A 76 -5.64 4.07 -4.36
C GLU A 76 -5.04 5.42 -4.74
N GLU A 77 -5.19 6.44 -3.89
CA GLU A 77 -4.59 7.76 -4.08
C GLU A 77 -3.05 7.68 -4.02
N TYR A 78 -2.46 6.96 -3.04
CA TYR A 78 -1.01 6.75 -2.94
C TYR A 78 -0.47 6.03 -4.17
N TYR A 79 -1.13 4.96 -4.59
CA TYR A 79 -0.77 4.26 -5.81
C TYR A 79 -0.81 5.17 -7.03
N THR A 80 -1.92 5.86 -7.25
CA THR A 80 -2.15 6.67 -8.45
C THR A 80 -1.18 7.85 -8.52
N ALA A 81 -0.95 8.53 -7.39
CA ALA A 81 -0.11 9.72 -7.35
C ALA A 81 1.39 9.39 -7.37
N LEU A 82 1.83 8.30 -6.72
CA LEU A 82 3.23 8.08 -6.41
C LEU A 82 3.86 6.87 -7.12
N LEU A 83 3.09 5.83 -7.43
CA LEU A 83 3.62 4.58 -7.99
C LEU A 83 3.19 4.31 -9.44
N ALA A 84 2.00 4.71 -9.83
CA ALA A 84 1.41 4.36 -11.13
C ALA A 84 2.24 4.83 -12.34
N GLY A 85 2.96 5.94 -12.22
CA GLY A 85 3.87 6.42 -13.27
C GLY A 85 4.96 5.40 -13.61
N ASN A 86 5.59 4.86 -12.57
CA ASN A 86 6.63 3.84 -12.72
C ASN A 86 6.06 2.49 -13.16
N VAL A 87 4.86 2.12 -12.73
CA VAL A 87 4.19 0.90 -13.20
C VAL A 87 3.89 0.99 -14.70
N ARG A 88 3.37 2.12 -15.17
CA ARG A 88 3.17 2.33 -16.62
C ARG A 88 4.46 2.33 -17.42
N ARG A 89 5.57 2.84 -16.84
CA ARG A 89 6.90 2.74 -17.46
C ARG A 89 7.36 1.28 -17.54
N TYR A 90 7.18 0.51 -16.48
CA TYR A 90 7.44 -0.93 -16.44
C TYR A 90 6.67 -1.65 -17.55
N ASP A 91 5.37 -1.36 -17.71
CA ASP A 91 4.53 -1.96 -18.76
C ASP A 91 5.06 -1.67 -20.18
N ARG A 92 5.46 -0.43 -20.44
CA ARG A 92 6.03 -0.06 -21.74
C ARG A 92 7.34 -0.80 -22.07
N ILE A 93 8.18 -0.99 -21.07
CA ILE A 93 9.49 -1.66 -21.22
C ILE A 93 9.31 -3.16 -21.40
N ASN A 94 8.39 -3.79 -20.67
CA ASN A 94 8.23 -5.23 -20.61
C ASN A 94 7.05 -5.76 -21.45
N GLY A 95 6.30 -4.91 -22.13
CA GLY A 95 5.13 -5.31 -22.90
C GLY A 95 4.01 -5.91 -22.04
N THR A 96 3.86 -5.45 -20.80
CA THR A 96 2.86 -5.95 -19.84
C THR A 96 1.70 -4.99 -19.66
N LYS A 97 0.68 -5.41 -18.91
CA LYS A 97 -0.48 -4.62 -18.51
C LYS A 97 -0.64 -4.58 -16.98
N MET A 98 0.47 -4.41 -16.27
CA MET A 98 0.48 -4.47 -14.81
C MET A 98 -0.36 -3.36 -14.18
N HIS A 99 -0.32 -2.14 -14.74
CA HIS A 99 -1.14 -1.03 -14.27
C HIS A 99 -2.64 -1.35 -14.35
N GLU A 100 -3.10 -1.85 -15.51
CA GLU A 100 -4.50 -2.26 -15.69
C GLU A 100 -4.91 -3.34 -14.68
N LYS A 101 -4.04 -4.35 -14.49
CA LYS A 101 -4.29 -5.44 -13.53
C LYS A 101 -4.41 -4.89 -12.09
N ILE A 102 -3.55 -3.97 -11.67
CA ILE A 102 -3.59 -3.37 -10.33
C ILE A 102 -4.90 -2.58 -10.15
N ILE A 103 -5.29 -1.76 -11.13
CA ILE A 103 -6.55 -0.99 -11.07
C ILE A 103 -7.77 -1.92 -10.95
N ASN A 104 -7.78 -3.01 -11.72
CA ASN A 104 -8.87 -4.00 -11.64
C ASN A 104 -8.90 -4.69 -10.27
N THR A 105 -7.74 -5.01 -9.70
CA THR A 105 -7.66 -5.61 -8.37
C THR A 105 -8.13 -4.64 -7.27
N PHE A 106 -7.89 -3.33 -7.40
CA PHE A 106 -8.51 -2.34 -6.51
C PHE A 106 -10.03 -2.29 -6.64
N ALA A 107 -10.58 -2.45 -7.85
CA ALA A 107 -12.03 -2.53 -8.04
C ALA A 107 -12.63 -3.76 -7.34
N GLU A 108 -11.92 -4.89 -7.35
CA GLU A 108 -12.31 -6.09 -6.58
C GLU A 108 -12.24 -5.83 -5.08
N ALA A 109 -11.19 -5.18 -4.59
CA ALA A 109 -11.07 -4.80 -3.18
C ALA A 109 -12.25 -3.94 -2.71
N ARG A 110 -12.67 -2.95 -3.52
CA ARG A 110 -13.86 -2.14 -3.20
C ARG A 110 -15.14 -2.98 -3.09
N LYS A 111 -15.31 -3.97 -3.96
CA LYS A 111 -16.46 -4.90 -3.90
C LYS A 111 -16.41 -5.79 -2.64
N ALA A 112 -15.20 -6.21 -2.22
CA ALA A 112 -15.02 -7.03 -1.03
C ALA A 112 -15.33 -6.29 0.29
N LEU A 113 -15.26 -4.95 0.31
CA LEU A 113 -15.69 -4.15 1.46
C LEU A 113 -17.19 -4.26 1.75
N GLY A 114 -17.99 -4.66 0.77
CA GLY A 114 -19.44 -4.69 0.89
C GLY A 114 -20.07 -3.29 0.74
N SER A 115 -21.28 -3.14 1.23
CA SER A 115 -22.01 -1.86 1.23
C SER A 115 -23.02 -1.79 2.37
N LEU A 116 -23.26 -0.57 2.89
CA LEU A 116 -24.26 -0.35 3.95
C LEU A 116 -25.72 -0.41 3.42
N GLY A 117 -25.92 -0.34 2.10
CA GLY A 117 -27.24 -0.22 1.50
C GLY A 117 -27.86 1.17 1.73
N PHE A 118 -29.06 1.37 1.19
CA PHE A 118 -29.86 2.56 1.49
C PHE A 118 -30.81 2.28 2.67
N LEU A 119 -30.61 2.95 3.79
CA LEU A 119 -31.34 2.69 5.04
C LEU A 119 -31.34 1.20 5.46
N GLY A 120 -30.24 0.48 5.17
CA GLY A 120 -30.10 -0.93 5.45
C GLY A 120 -30.66 -1.87 4.38
N ALA A 121 -31.47 -1.35 3.42
CA ALA A 121 -31.95 -2.16 2.31
C ALA A 121 -30.86 -2.37 1.25
N GLY A 122 -30.65 -3.63 0.82
CA GLY A 122 -29.60 -3.98 -0.14
C GLY A 122 -28.19 -3.90 0.42
N ALA A 123 -28.00 -3.96 1.74
CA ALA A 123 -26.70 -4.07 2.37
C ALA A 123 -26.00 -5.37 1.93
N VAL A 124 -24.70 -5.25 1.61
CA VAL A 124 -23.84 -6.40 1.27
C VAL A 124 -22.79 -6.54 2.35
N ALA A 125 -22.73 -7.73 2.96
CA ALA A 125 -21.74 -8.00 4.00
C ALA A 125 -20.30 -7.92 3.48
N PRO A 126 -19.34 -7.44 4.29
CA PRO A 126 -17.93 -7.46 3.93
C PRO A 126 -17.40 -8.89 3.83
N ARG A 127 -16.44 -9.11 2.94
CA ARG A 127 -15.81 -10.42 2.70
C ARG A 127 -14.32 -10.33 3.03
N ALA A 128 -14.00 -10.46 4.33
CA ALA A 128 -12.66 -10.27 4.83
C ALA A 128 -11.61 -11.23 4.23
N ASP A 129 -11.96 -12.52 4.06
CA ASP A 129 -11.05 -13.50 3.45
C ASP A 129 -10.76 -13.20 1.98
N GLU A 130 -11.77 -12.76 1.24
CA GLU A 130 -11.60 -12.32 -0.14
C GLU A 130 -10.74 -11.04 -0.20
N PHE A 131 -11.00 -10.08 0.67
CA PHE A 131 -10.20 -8.87 0.78
C PHE A 131 -8.73 -9.21 1.08
N ARG A 132 -8.45 -10.14 2.02
CA ARG A 132 -7.09 -10.62 2.33
C ARG A 132 -6.39 -11.18 1.09
N ARG A 133 -7.06 -12.03 0.31
CA ARG A 133 -6.52 -12.57 -0.94
C ARG A 133 -6.18 -11.45 -1.93
N ILE A 134 -7.11 -10.49 -2.09
CA ILE A 134 -6.96 -9.36 -3.02
C ILE A 134 -5.79 -8.46 -2.63
N VAL A 135 -5.64 -8.11 -1.34
CA VAL A 135 -4.52 -7.23 -0.92
C VAL A 135 -3.17 -7.93 -1.10
N ASN A 136 -3.07 -9.23 -0.83
CA ASN A 136 -1.87 -10.01 -1.13
C ASN A 136 -1.53 -9.95 -2.63
N GLU A 137 -2.53 -10.05 -3.49
CA GLU A 137 -2.36 -9.96 -4.94
C GLU A 137 -1.87 -8.57 -5.39
N ILE A 138 -2.39 -7.49 -4.80
CA ILE A 138 -1.91 -6.12 -5.04
C ILE A 138 -0.44 -5.99 -4.64
N GLU A 139 -0.08 -6.47 -3.45
CA GLU A 139 1.30 -6.41 -2.95
C GLU A 139 2.26 -7.18 -3.84
N GLN A 140 1.90 -8.39 -4.27
CA GLN A 140 2.74 -9.18 -5.18
C GLN A 140 2.95 -8.50 -6.54
N LYS A 141 1.92 -7.85 -7.08
CA LYS A 141 2.05 -7.05 -8.31
C LYS A 141 3.00 -5.87 -8.10
N LEU A 142 2.91 -5.17 -6.97
CA LEU A 142 3.80 -4.06 -6.66
C LEU A 142 5.25 -4.54 -6.48
N ILE A 143 5.50 -5.62 -5.76
CA ILE A 143 6.83 -6.20 -5.58
C ILE A 143 7.42 -6.68 -6.92
N THR A 144 6.59 -7.18 -7.82
CA THR A 144 7.05 -7.55 -9.18
C THR A 144 7.60 -6.35 -9.95
N VAL A 145 6.95 -5.19 -9.83
CA VAL A 145 7.39 -3.95 -10.49
C VAL A 145 8.56 -3.30 -9.74
N PHE A 146 8.54 -3.37 -8.42
CA PHE A 146 9.52 -2.75 -7.53
C PHE A 146 10.23 -3.82 -6.68
N PRO A 147 11.16 -4.59 -7.25
CA PRO A 147 11.77 -5.74 -6.56
C PRO A 147 12.62 -5.35 -5.33
N TYR A 148 12.91 -4.06 -5.16
CA TYR A 148 13.61 -3.53 -3.99
C TYR A 148 12.66 -3.22 -2.81
N PHE A 149 11.35 -3.38 -2.96
CA PHE A 149 10.42 -3.20 -1.84
C PHE A 149 10.65 -4.23 -0.75
N GLU A 150 10.83 -3.74 0.47
CA GLU A 150 10.90 -4.55 1.67
C GLU A 150 9.53 -4.57 2.33
N SER A 151 8.97 -5.76 2.45
CA SER A 151 7.65 -5.95 3.07
C SER A 151 7.73 -6.05 4.60
N GLY A 152 8.93 -6.25 5.14
CA GLY A 152 9.14 -6.52 6.54
C GLY A 152 8.86 -7.97 6.93
N LYS A 153 8.82 -8.23 8.23
CA LYS A 153 8.41 -9.53 8.77
C LYS A 153 7.08 -9.92 8.13
N GLU A 154 6.92 -11.19 7.80
CA GLU A 154 5.61 -11.71 7.44
C GLU A 154 4.61 -11.33 8.53
N ILE A 155 4.01 -10.16 8.39
CA ILE A 155 2.76 -9.89 9.05
C ILE A 155 1.77 -10.69 8.22
N SER A 156 1.55 -11.93 8.65
CA SER A 156 0.33 -12.62 8.23
C SER A 156 -0.78 -11.65 8.59
N TYR A 157 -1.45 -11.11 7.59
CA TYR A 157 -2.65 -10.33 7.83
C TYR A 157 -3.56 -11.10 8.78
N PRO A 158 -4.05 -10.47 9.84
CA PRO A 158 -4.89 -11.14 10.82
C PRO A 158 -6.12 -11.74 10.20
#